data_2d2ea048174aef319a6e932f90fe28c2
#
_entry.id   2d2ea048174aef319a6e932f90fe28c2
#
_cell.length_a   1.000
_cell.length_b   1.000
_cell.length_c   1.000
_cell.angle_alpha   90.00
_cell.angle_beta   90.00
_cell.angle_gamma   90.00
#
_symmetry.space_group_name_H-M   'P 1'
#
loop_
_entity.id
_entity.type
_entity.pdbx_description
1 polymer ?
#
loop_
_entity_poly.entity_id
_entity_poly.type
_entity_poly.pdbx_seq_one_letter_code
_entity_poly.pdbx_strand_id
1 'polypeptide(L)'
;MPTGATLAELADRIGVPAAELEATVARFNEHVSAGQDPDFGRGRSSFDHFNGDRRLPPPFTTLGPLTDAPFHAIKVECGTLGTNGGPRVDAKARVVASAGGVIDGLFAAGNVMAAPTGMAYGGAGGTLGPAITFGYIAGREAAGSD
;
A
#
# COMPACT_ATOMS: atom_id res chain seq x y z
N MET A 1 3.77 -5.15 -20.26
CA MET A 1 2.53 -4.39 -20.06
C MET A 1 1.72 -4.46 -21.35
N PRO A 2 0.51 -5.04 -21.36
CA PRO A 2 -0.37 -5.04 -22.53
C PRO A 2 -0.69 -3.63 -23.00
N THR A 3 -0.74 -3.44 -24.33
CA THR A 3 -0.94 -2.14 -24.96
C THR A 3 -1.84 -2.31 -26.17
N GLY A 4 -2.79 -1.41 -26.39
CA GLY A 4 -3.70 -1.41 -27.56
C GLY A 4 -3.83 -0.03 -28.16
N ALA A 5 -3.96 0.05 -29.48
CA ALA A 5 -4.29 1.30 -30.18
C ALA A 5 -5.76 1.71 -29.96
N THR A 6 -6.60 0.75 -29.60
CA THR A 6 -7.99 0.94 -29.20
C THR A 6 -8.29 0.21 -27.90
N LEU A 7 -9.37 0.57 -27.22
CA LEU A 7 -9.85 -0.16 -26.03
C LEU A 7 -10.24 -1.59 -26.39
N ALA A 8 -10.83 -1.81 -27.54
CA ALA A 8 -11.19 -3.16 -28.01
C ALA A 8 -9.93 -4.04 -28.20
N GLU A 9 -8.88 -3.51 -28.82
CA GLU A 9 -7.61 -4.23 -28.97
C GLU A 9 -6.95 -4.51 -27.60
N LEU A 10 -6.99 -3.56 -26.69
CA LEU A 10 -6.49 -3.76 -25.32
C LEU A 10 -7.29 -4.85 -24.61
N ALA A 11 -8.64 -4.82 -24.71
CA ALA A 11 -9.54 -5.79 -24.11
C ALA A 11 -9.23 -7.22 -24.55
N ASP A 12 -9.02 -7.41 -25.86
CA ASP A 12 -8.63 -8.72 -26.42
C ASP A 12 -7.31 -9.21 -25.81
N ARG A 13 -6.31 -8.33 -25.72
CA ARG A 13 -4.99 -8.67 -25.16
C ARG A 13 -4.99 -9.00 -23.66
N ILE A 14 -5.93 -8.45 -22.90
CA ILE A 14 -6.05 -8.73 -21.45
C ILE A 14 -7.14 -9.74 -21.12
N GLY A 15 -7.88 -10.24 -22.12
CA GLY A 15 -8.87 -11.28 -21.95
C GLY A 15 -10.16 -10.82 -21.27
N VAL A 16 -10.60 -9.56 -21.52
CA VAL A 16 -11.88 -9.03 -21.02
C VAL A 16 -12.80 -8.67 -22.17
N PRO A 17 -14.14 -8.68 -21.97
CA PRO A 17 -15.07 -8.25 -23.01
C PRO A 17 -14.86 -6.80 -23.42
N ALA A 18 -14.70 -6.51 -24.72
CA ALA A 18 -14.42 -5.17 -25.20
C ALA A 18 -15.52 -4.17 -24.82
N ALA A 19 -16.79 -4.55 -24.96
CA ALA A 19 -17.93 -3.70 -24.62
C ALA A 19 -17.94 -3.28 -23.13
N GLU A 20 -17.51 -4.17 -22.22
CA GLU A 20 -17.43 -3.89 -20.78
C GLU A 20 -16.30 -2.92 -20.47
N LEU A 21 -15.15 -3.09 -21.13
CA LEU A 21 -14.04 -2.17 -20.96
C LEU A 21 -14.38 -0.77 -21.49
N GLU A 22 -14.97 -0.69 -22.69
CA GLU A 22 -15.40 0.56 -23.30
C GLU A 22 -16.46 1.28 -22.44
N ALA A 23 -17.47 0.56 -21.94
CA ALA A 23 -18.49 1.14 -21.05
C ALA A 23 -17.87 1.63 -19.73
N THR A 24 -16.91 0.88 -19.17
CA THR A 24 -16.21 1.28 -17.94
C THR A 24 -15.39 2.54 -18.14
N VAL A 25 -14.64 2.63 -19.23
CA VAL A 25 -13.84 3.82 -19.57
C VAL A 25 -14.74 5.03 -19.89
N ALA A 26 -15.85 4.84 -20.62
CA ALA A 26 -16.80 5.90 -20.89
C ALA A 26 -17.38 6.49 -19.59
N ARG A 27 -17.87 5.63 -18.68
CA ARG A 27 -18.37 6.05 -17.36
C ARG A 27 -17.29 6.77 -16.54
N PHE A 28 -16.07 6.24 -16.52
CA PHE A 28 -14.96 6.89 -15.83
C PHE A 28 -14.67 8.27 -16.40
N ASN A 29 -14.65 8.45 -17.72
CA ASN A 29 -14.43 9.75 -18.36
C ASN A 29 -15.57 10.74 -18.08
N GLU A 30 -16.81 10.29 -17.95
CA GLU A 30 -17.93 11.13 -17.47
C GLU A 30 -17.67 11.62 -16.04
N HIS A 31 -17.24 10.73 -15.13
CA HIS A 31 -16.89 11.09 -13.76
C HIS A 31 -15.75 12.10 -13.71
N VAL A 32 -14.70 11.90 -14.52
CA VAL A 32 -13.58 12.84 -14.63
C VAL A 32 -14.08 14.22 -15.11
N SER A 33 -14.95 14.25 -16.12
CA SER A 33 -15.51 15.50 -16.64
C SER A 33 -16.35 16.24 -15.59
N ALA A 34 -17.00 15.51 -14.68
CA ALA A 34 -17.73 16.05 -13.55
C ALA A 34 -16.81 16.43 -12.36
N GLY A 35 -15.51 16.15 -12.43
CA GLY A 35 -14.55 16.42 -11.37
C GLY A 35 -14.74 15.58 -10.11
N GLN A 36 -15.30 14.39 -10.23
CA GLN A 36 -15.57 13.49 -9.09
C GLN A 36 -15.54 12.03 -9.51
N ASP A 37 -15.29 11.13 -8.57
CA ASP A 37 -15.37 9.70 -8.74
C ASP A 37 -16.39 9.11 -7.75
N PRO A 38 -17.67 8.95 -8.17
CA PRO A 38 -18.71 8.39 -7.31
C PRO A 38 -18.48 6.91 -6.95
N ASP A 39 -17.78 6.16 -7.79
CA ASP A 39 -17.58 4.73 -7.61
C ASP A 39 -16.59 4.44 -6.47
N PHE A 40 -15.49 5.20 -6.37
CA PHE A 40 -14.40 4.94 -5.42
C PHE A 40 -13.98 6.17 -4.61
N GLY A 41 -14.51 7.35 -4.88
CA GLY A 41 -14.16 8.59 -4.17
C GLY A 41 -12.72 9.05 -4.42
N ARG A 42 -12.12 8.65 -5.56
CA ARG A 42 -10.74 9.01 -5.92
C ARG A 42 -10.56 10.53 -5.98
N GLY A 43 -9.40 10.99 -5.53
CA GLY A 43 -9.09 12.42 -5.48
C GLY A 43 -9.64 13.15 -4.25
N ARG A 44 -10.25 12.44 -3.27
CA ARG A 44 -10.83 13.03 -2.06
C ARG A 44 -9.94 12.94 -0.83
N SER A 45 -9.02 11.99 -0.79
CA SER A 45 -8.16 11.76 0.36
C SER A 45 -6.84 12.53 0.27
N SER A 46 -6.24 12.85 1.42
CA SER A 46 -4.89 13.42 1.47
C SER A 46 -3.84 12.48 0.85
N PHE A 47 -4.09 11.16 0.92
CA PHE A 47 -3.23 10.15 0.29
C PHE A 47 -3.27 10.28 -1.24
N ASP A 48 -4.46 10.45 -1.83
CA ASP A 48 -4.62 10.68 -3.27
C ASP A 48 -3.87 11.94 -3.72
N HIS A 49 -4.04 13.02 -2.99
CA HIS A 49 -3.35 14.28 -3.31
C HIS A 49 -1.83 14.17 -3.17
N PHE A 50 -1.34 13.41 -2.18
CA PHE A 50 0.08 13.21 -1.98
C PHE A 50 0.72 12.38 -3.11
N ASN A 51 0.05 11.33 -3.56
CA ASN A 51 0.56 10.39 -4.57
C ASN A 51 0.17 10.76 -6.01
N GLY A 52 -0.71 11.74 -6.19
CA GLY A 52 -1.16 12.20 -7.49
C GLY A 52 -0.21 13.20 -8.18
N ASP A 53 -0.60 13.67 -9.34
CA ASP A 53 0.13 14.73 -10.05
C ASP A 53 -0.13 16.09 -9.39
N ARG A 54 0.84 16.54 -8.60
CA ARG A 54 0.74 17.79 -7.85
C ARG A 54 0.77 19.06 -8.71
N ARG A 55 1.00 18.94 -10.01
CA ARG A 55 0.88 20.06 -10.96
C ARG A 55 -0.57 20.39 -11.28
N LEU A 56 -1.48 19.47 -10.99
CA LEU A 56 -2.91 19.63 -11.22
C LEU A 56 -3.64 19.97 -9.91
N PRO A 57 -4.70 20.80 -9.94
CA PRO A 57 -5.51 21.03 -8.75
C PRO A 57 -6.37 19.82 -8.40
N PRO A 58 -6.72 19.61 -7.11
CA PRO A 58 -7.71 18.59 -6.75
C PRO A 58 -9.06 18.83 -7.43
N PRO A 59 -9.79 17.76 -7.84
CA PRO A 59 -9.48 16.34 -7.66
C PRO A 59 -8.59 15.76 -8.79
N PHE A 60 -8.18 16.58 -9.76
CA PHE A 60 -7.47 16.15 -10.96
C PHE A 60 -6.04 15.68 -10.72
N THR A 61 -5.54 15.74 -9.48
CA THR A 61 -4.28 15.12 -9.10
C THR A 61 -4.26 13.61 -9.36
N THR A 62 -5.43 12.94 -9.33
CA THR A 62 -5.59 11.49 -9.53
C THR A 62 -6.71 11.13 -10.50
N LEU A 63 -7.40 12.15 -11.06
CA LEU A 63 -8.45 11.98 -12.05
C LEU A 63 -7.98 12.56 -13.38
N GLY A 64 -7.72 11.71 -14.36
CA GLY A 64 -7.38 12.10 -15.71
C GLY A 64 -8.18 11.29 -16.72
N PRO A 65 -8.67 11.88 -17.83
CA PRO A 65 -9.44 11.15 -18.83
C PRO A 65 -8.57 10.11 -19.54
N LEU A 66 -9.19 9.00 -19.91
CA LEU A 66 -8.60 7.95 -20.73
C LEU A 66 -9.10 8.12 -22.17
N THR A 67 -8.50 9.08 -22.90
CA THR A 67 -8.92 9.50 -24.25
C THR A 67 -7.88 9.21 -25.31
N ASP A 68 -6.61 9.19 -24.95
CA ASP A 68 -5.51 9.17 -25.90
C ASP A 68 -4.82 7.80 -25.98
N ALA A 69 -4.73 7.29 -27.20
CA ALA A 69 -3.97 6.08 -27.48
C ALA A 69 -2.43 6.36 -27.45
N PRO A 70 -1.61 5.33 -27.21
CA PRO A 70 -1.98 3.95 -26.94
C PRO A 70 -2.48 3.73 -25.50
N PHE A 71 -3.48 2.85 -25.36
CA PHE A 71 -3.98 2.43 -24.06
C PHE A 71 -3.13 1.32 -23.47
N HIS A 72 -2.95 1.36 -22.15
CA HIS A 72 -2.12 0.40 -21.41
C HIS A 72 -2.90 -0.23 -20.26
N ALA A 73 -2.59 -1.49 -19.94
CA ALA A 73 -3.16 -2.17 -18.78
C ALA A 73 -2.09 -2.77 -17.88
N ILE A 74 -2.32 -2.70 -16.58
CA ILE A 74 -1.51 -3.34 -15.55
C ILE A 74 -2.42 -4.24 -14.74
N LYS A 75 -2.04 -5.52 -14.60
CA LYS A 75 -2.73 -6.44 -13.69
C LYS A 75 -2.37 -6.08 -12.25
N VAL A 76 -3.39 -5.82 -11.43
CA VAL A 76 -3.23 -5.57 -10.00
C VAL A 76 -3.67 -6.82 -9.25
N GLU A 77 -2.80 -7.31 -8.39
CA GLU A 77 -3.05 -8.48 -7.54
C GLU A 77 -2.88 -8.10 -6.07
N CYS A 78 -3.56 -8.84 -5.19
CA CYS A 78 -3.37 -8.67 -3.74
C CYS A 78 -1.98 -9.13 -3.34
N GLY A 79 -1.33 -8.35 -2.48
CA GLY A 79 -0.05 -8.68 -1.90
C GLY A 79 0.09 -8.06 -0.51
N THR A 80 1.06 -8.53 0.25
CA THR A 80 1.39 -7.98 1.56
C THR A 80 2.85 -7.58 1.61
N LEU A 81 3.14 -6.50 2.34
CA LEU A 81 4.52 -6.08 2.65
C LEU A 81 5.05 -6.76 3.92
N GLY A 82 4.17 -7.40 4.67
CA GLY A 82 4.49 -8.08 5.91
C GLY A 82 3.26 -8.20 6.81
N THR A 83 3.48 -8.64 8.04
CA THR A 83 2.44 -8.80 9.04
C THR A 83 2.57 -7.74 10.14
N ASN A 84 1.44 -7.36 10.75
CA ASN A 84 1.42 -6.52 11.95
C ASN A 84 1.28 -7.34 13.23
N GLY A 85 0.98 -8.64 13.11
CA GLY A 85 0.91 -9.57 14.23
C GLY A 85 2.27 -10.15 14.59
N GLY A 86 2.38 -10.70 15.81
CA GLY A 86 3.59 -11.35 16.29
C GLY A 86 3.70 -11.28 17.82
N PRO A 87 4.77 -11.81 18.42
CA PRO A 87 5.02 -11.69 19.84
C PRO A 87 5.19 -10.23 20.24
N ARG A 88 4.55 -9.84 21.34
CA ARG A 88 4.77 -8.51 21.93
C ARG A 88 6.16 -8.46 22.54
N VAL A 89 6.80 -7.31 22.42
CA VAL A 89 8.10 -7.05 23.04
C VAL A 89 8.01 -5.86 23.97
N ASP A 90 8.92 -5.80 24.96
CA ASP A 90 9.12 -4.62 25.80
C ASP A 90 10.08 -3.62 25.14
N ALA A 91 10.39 -2.53 25.84
CA ALA A 91 11.30 -1.49 25.37
C ALA A 91 12.74 -1.97 25.12
N LYS A 92 13.09 -3.14 25.62
CA LYS A 92 14.37 -3.83 25.43
C LYS A 92 14.31 -4.93 24.37
N ALA A 93 13.25 -4.94 23.55
CA ALA A 93 12.98 -5.93 22.52
C ALA A 93 12.86 -7.40 23.05
N ARG A 94 12.68 -7.60 24.35
CA ARG A 94 12.48 -8.91 24.95
C ARG A 94 11.03 -9.34 24.73
N VAL A 95 10.83 -10.60 24.37
CA VAL A 95 9.48 -11.15 24.15
C VAL A 95 8.74 -11.26 25.48
N VAL A 96 7.51 -10.76 25.50
CA VAL A 96 6.62 -10.82 26.65
C VAL A 96 5.71 -12.05 26.53
N ALA A 97 5.73 -12.91 27.55
CA ALA A 97 4.87 -14.09 27.63
C ALA A 97 3.39 -13.70 27.76
N SER A 98 2.48 -14.54 27.28
CA SER A 98 1.03 -14.31 27.38
C SER A 98 0.52 -14.27 28.82
N ALA A 99 1.18 -14.99 29.72
CA ALA A 99 0.88 -15.00 31.17
C ALA A 99 1.49 -13.79 31.91
N GLY A 100 2.21 -12.91 31.23
CA GLY A 100 2.99 -11.80 31.79
C GLY A 100 4.44 -12.16 32.04
N GLY A 101 5.27 -11.11 32.23
CA GLY A 101 6.73 -11.28 32.35
C GLY A 101 7.42 -11.43 30.98
N VAL A 102 8.74 -11.41 30.99
CA VAL A 102 9.56 -11.63 29.80
C VAL A 102 10.01 -13.07 29.69
N ILE A 103 10.26 -13.53 28.47
CA ILE A 103 10.89 -14.82 28.22
C ILE A 103 12.39 -14.57 28.11
N ASP A 104 13.15 -15.09 29.09
CA ASP A 104 14.59 -14.85 29.16
C ASP A 104 15.32 -15.39 27.93
N GLY A 105 16.23 -14.57 27.40
CA GLY A 105 17.02 -14.90 26.22
C GLY A 105 16.26 -14.82 24.89
N LEU A 106 14.96 -14.50 24.88
CA LEU A 106 14.17 -14.41 23.66
C LEU A 106 13.89 -12.96 23.29
N PHE A 107 14.32 -12.56 22.08
CA PHE A 107 14.14 -11.24 21.51
C PHE A 107 13.40 -11.33 20.18
N ALA A 108 12.69 -10.28 19.81
CA ALA A 108 12.06 -10.17 18.48
C ALA A 108 12.13 -8.74 17.95
N ALA A 109 12.32 -8.62 16.63
CA ALA A 109 12.42 -7.34 15.93
C ALA A 109 11.84 -7.42 14.52
N GLY A 110 11.45 -6.28 13.95
CA GLY A 110 10.92 -6.20 12.59
C GLY A 110 9.56 -6.89 12.43
N ASN A 111 9.30 -7.45 11.25
CA ASN A 111 7.99 -8.02 10.93
C ASN A 111 7.62 -9.28 11.74
N VAL A 112 8.56 -9.87 12.45
CA VAL A 112 8.26 -11.03 13.32
C VAL A 112 7.60 -10.62 14.63
N MET A 113 7.87 -9.40 15.13
CA MET A 113 7.24 -8.90 16.35
C MET A 113 5.89 -8.24 16.09
N ALA A 114 5.06 -8.10 17.12
CA ALA A 114 3.86 -7.26 17.05
C ALA A 114 4.25 -5.82 16.69
N ALA A 115 3.60 -5.28 15.66
CA ALA A 115 3.95 -3.97 15.14
C ALA A 115 3.75 -2.86 16.22
N PRO A 116 4.72 -1.96 16.41
CA PRO A 116 4.57 -0.84 17.34
C PRO A 116 3.48 0.15 16.93
N THR A 117 3.10 0.13 15.65
CA THR A 117 1.99 0.94 15.08
C THR A 117 0.63 0.27 15.24
N GLY A 118 0.56 -0.92 15.83
CA GLY A 118 -0.68 -1.69 15.95
C GLY A 118 -1.22 -2.13 14.58
N MET A 119 -2.49 -1.84 14.31
CA MET A 119 -3.15 -2.23 13.05
C MET A 119 -2.89 -1.26 11.88
N ALA A 120 -2.09 -0.21 12.10
CA ALA A 120 -1.81 0.80 11.08
C ALA A 120 -0.47 0.56 10.39
N TYR A 121 -0.38 0.99 9.13
CA TYR A 121 0.87 1.08 8.37
C TYR A 121 1.13 2.54 7.99
N GLY A 122 2.21 3.11 8.51
CA GLY A 122 2.50 4.54 8.37
C GLY A 122 3.09 4.97 7.03
N GLY A 123 3.34 4.03 6.10
CA GLY A 123 3.95 4.31 4.80
C GLY A 123 5.44 3.96 4.74
N ALA A 124 6.18 4.66 3.87
CA ALA A 124 7.59 4.40 3.64
C ALA A 124 8.42 4.46 4.94
N GLY A 125 9.22 3.43 5.18
CA GLY A 125 9.99 3.26 6.41
C GLY A 125 9.26 2.50 7.53
N GLY A 126 7.94 2.29 7.41
CA GLY A 126 7.13 1.61 8.43
C GLY A 126 7.54 0.16 8.72
N THR A 127 8.23 -0.48 7.80
CA THR A 127 8.81 -1.82 7.97
C THR A 127 10.26 -1.75 8.46
N LEU A 128 11.10 -0.99 7.75
CA LEU A 128 12.54 -0.90 8.02
C LEU A 128 12.86 -0.15 9.33
N GLY A 129 12.09 0.89 9.64
CA GLY A 129 12.28 1.67 10.86
C GLY A 129 12.22 0.81 12.12
N PRO A 130 11.09 0.13 12.39
CA PRO A 130 10.99 -0.80 13.52
C PRO A 130 12.02 -1.94 13.47
N ALA A 131 12.31 -2.49 12.28
CA ALA A 131 13.27 -3.58 12.15
C ALA A 131 14.68 -3.16 12.58
N ILE A 132 15.16 -2.01 12.12
CA ILE A 132 16.49 -1.49 12.48
C ILE A 132 16.54 -1.09 13.96
N THR A 133 15.52 -0.37 14.44
CA THR A 133 15.46 0.13 15.82
C THR A 133 15.44 -1.02 16.83
N PHE A 134 14.47 -1.92 16.70
CA PHE A 134 14.34 -3.05 17.64
C PHE A 134 15.44 -4.10 17.44
N GLY A 135 15.95 -4.27 16.20
CA GLY A 135 17.11 -5.12 15.94
C GLY A 135 18.36 -4.63 16.64
N TYR A 136 18.63 -3.32 16.62
CA TYR A 136 19.72 -2.72 17.36
C TYR A 136 19.57 -2.89 18.88
N ILE A 137 18.37 -2.60 19.42
CA ILE A 137 18.07 -2.76 20.83
C ILE A 137 18.25 -4.22 21.25
N ALA A 138 17.68 -5.16 20.50
CA ALA A 138 17.80 -6.59 20.78
C ALA A 138 19.27 -7.07 20.79
N GLY A 139 20.05 -6.59 19.83
CA GLY A 139 21.47 -6.93 19.72
C GLY A 139 22.28 -6.41 20.92
N ARG A 140 22.03 -5.20 21.37
CA ARG A 140 22.68 -4.64 22.58
C ARG A 140 22.30 -5.41 23.85
N GLU A 141 21.01 -5.65 24.06
CA GLU A 141 20.55 -6.39 25.24
C GLU A 141 21.09 -7.82 25.25
N ALA A 142 21.08 -8.51 24.10
CA ALA A 142 21.62 -9.86 23.98
C ALA A 142 23.14 -9.93 24.25
N ALA A 143 23.87 -8.85 23.90
CA ALA A 143 25.31 -8.75 24.17
C ALA A 143 25.62 -8.34 25.62
N GLY A 144 24.62 -8.02 26.45
CA GLY A 144 24.83 -7.51 27.81
C GLY A 144 25.50 -6.13 27.84
N SER A 145 25.35 -5.35 26.77
CA SER A 145 25.90 -4.00 26.65
C SER A 145 24.91 -2.97 27.19
N ASP A 146 25.26 -2.30 28.29
CA ASP A 146 24.51 -1.17 28.89
C ASP A 146 24.52 0.07 27.97
#